data_f41d0e8681574ef19abf585077c4f3c6
#
_entry.id   f41d0e8681574ef19abf585077c4f3c6
#
_cell.length_a   1.000
_cell.length_b   1.000
_cell.length_c   1.000
_cell.angle_alpha   90.00
_cell.angle_beta   90.00
_cell.angle_gamma   90.00
#
_symmetry.space_group_name_H-M   'P 1'
#
loop_
_entity.id
_entity.type
_entity.pdbx_description
1 polymer ?
#
loop_
_entity_poly.entity_id
_entity_poly.type
_entity_poly.pdbx_seq_one_letter_code
_entity_poly.pdbx_strand_id
1 'polypeptide(L)'
;MNCWYNTNKSIPLYVPVGTKAKYEATDGWKDFKTILEIGTSLAEIDETSTATPEAVNNAYVTVKRTINADEWSTLCLPFAMSVEQVTTAFGEDVKLGDFAGCEVNGDHITAKFDKATSIAANHPYIIKVSTSVSEFTVEGVDVVPAAAEVKKNESGGKCNSFIGNYVNGLTLDDGTLFLYGNSFWFSNGNTKMKGLRGYFKFDAAGVSYSSSSRISIQYDEATGISDTKREVTAGGRYYNLSGQQVDTPTKGIYVRNGKKVIIK
;
A
#
# COMPACT_ATOMS: atom_id res chain seq x y z
N MET A 1 -4.35 46.01 16.44
CA MET A 1 -2.98 45.62 16.85
C MET A 1 -2.95 44.11 16.91
N ASN A 2 -2.11 43.47 16.09
CA ASN A 2 -2.09 42.02 16.00
C ASN A 2 -1.28 41.47 17.19
N CYS A 3 -1.91 40.94 18.21
CA CYS A 3 -1.29 40.47 19.45
C CYS A 3 -0.31 39.27 19.26
N TRP A 4 -0.23 38.73 18.04
CA TRP A 4 0.60 37.56 17.69
C TRP A 4 1.87 37.90 16.91
N TYR A 5 2.25 39.18 16.82
CA TYR A 5 3.36 39.64 15.96
C TYR A 5 4.72 38.99 16.29
N ASN A 6 4.98 38.65 17.56
CA ASN A 6 6.22 38.01 17.99
C ASN A 6 6.03 36.53 18.47
N THR A 7 4.90 35.91 18.19
CA THR A 7 4.67 34.55 18.63
C THR A 7 5.32 33.55 17.66
N ASN A 8 6.05 32.58 18.20
CA ASN A 8 6.58 31.47 17.40
C ASN A 8 5.44 30.61 16.89
N LYS A 9 5.11 30.73 15.61
CA LYS A 9 4.01 30.01 14.95
C LYS A 9 4.39 28.61 14.46
N SER A 10 5.63 28.18 14.74
CA SER A 10 6.06 26.80 14.44
C SER A 10 5.70 25.80 15.55
N ILE A 11 5.32 26.29 16.74
CA ILE A 11 4.79 25.43 17.80
C ILE A 11 3.32 25.09 17.52
N PRO A 12 2.83 23.89 17.88
CA PRO A 12 1.42 23.57 17.78
C PRO A 12 0.54 24.49 18.63
N LEU A 13 -0.57 24.95 18.03
CA LEU A 13 -1.63 25.67 18.73
C LEU A 13 -2.73 24.67 19.10
N TYR A 14 -3.00 24.51 20.39
CA TYR A 14 -4.11 23.66 20.86
C TYR A 14 -5.36 24.52 21.05
N VAL A 15 -6.46 24.07 20.44
CA VAL A 15 -7.76 24.74 20.44
C VAL A 15 -8.85 23.80 21.02
N PRO A 16 -9.98 24.34 21.50
CA PRO A 16 -11.08 23.51 21.97
C PRO A 16 -11.62 22.58 20.89
N VAL A 17 -12.06 21.37 21.30
CA VAL A 17 -12.65 20.37 20.38
C VAL A 17 -13.80 20.97 19.55
N GLY A 18 -13.82 20.69 18.25
CA GLY A 18 -14.82 21.19 17.31
C GLY A 18 -14.62 22.63 16.85
N THR A 19 -13.49 23.27 17.22
CA THR A 19 -13.23 24.68 16.85
C THR A 19 -12.08 24.87 15.87
N LYS A 20 -11.34 23.83 15.51
CA LYS A 20 -10.15 23.87 14.66
C LYS A 20 -10.38 24.65 13.36
N ALA A 21 -11.41 24.30 12.59
CA ALA A 21 -11.72 24.97 11.32
C ALA A 21 -11.96 26.46 11.46
N LYS A 22 -12.52 26.92 12.60
CA LYS A 22 -12.70 28.33 12.89
C LYS A 22 -11.36 29.05 13.08
N TYR A 23 -10.41 28.43 13.77
CA TYR A 23 -9.10 29.02 14.00
C TYR A 23 -8.26 29.02 12.70
N GLU A 24 -8.36 27.97 11.88
CA GLU A 24 -7.70 27.89 10.57
C GLU A 24 -8.23 28.94 9.57
N ALA A 25 -9.47 29.41 9.72
CA ALA A 25 -10.07 30.45 8.90
C ALA A 25 -9.86 31.88 9.45
N THR A 26 -9.36 32.05 10.68
CA THR A 26 -9.29 33.36 11.36
C THR A 26 -7.92 33.99 11.23
N ASP A 27 -7.86 35.25 10.80
CA ASP A 27 -6.61 36.02 10.69
C ASP A 27 -5.83 36.06 12.01
N GLY A 28 -4.51 35.85 11.89
CA GLY A 28 -3.60 35.76 13.00
C GLY A 28 -3.47 34.34 13.59
N TRP A 29 -4.54 33.58 13.67
CA TRP A 29 -4.53 32.20 14.13
C TRP A 29 -4.15 31.23 13.01
N LYS A 30 -4.68 31.42 11.80
CA LYS A 30 -4.38 30.63 10.60
C LYS A 30 -2.89 30.55 10.23
N ASP A 31 -2.09 31.48 10.78
CA ASP A 31 -0.65 31.53 10.52
C ASP A 31 0.15 30.48 11.34
N PHE A 32 -0.45 29.85 12.33
CA PHE A 32 0.17 28.71 13.02
C PHE A 32 0.29 27.53 12.07
N LYS A 33 1.50 26.95 11.99
CA LYS A 33 1.77 25.81 11.09
C LYS A 33 0.96 24.56 11.42
N THR A 34 0.66 24.39 12.69
CA THR A 34 -0.06 23.23 13.20
C THR A 34 -1.11 23.69 14.20
N ILE A 35 -2.39 23.46 13.92
CA ILE A 35 -3.51 23.74 14.82
C ILE A 35 -4.16 22.40 15.16
N LEU A 36 -4.16 22.03 16.45
CA LEU A 36 -4.65 20.77 16.98
C LEU A 36 -5.76 21.01 17.99
N GLU A 37 -6.67 20.06 18.10
CA GLU A 37 -7.66 20.10 19.16
C GLU A 37 -7.05 19.57 20.48
N ILE A 38 -7.53 20.11 21.61
CA ILE A 38 -7.11 19.67 22.94
C ILE A 38 -7.41 18.16 23.09
N GLY A 39 -6.39 17.39 23.51
CA GLY A 39 -6.45 15.94 23.59
C GLY A 39 -5.81 15.20 22.41
N THR A 40 -5.36 15.94 21.35
CA THR A 40 -4.53 15.34 20.30
C THR A 40 -3.10 15.15 20.82
N SER A 41 -2.59 13.96 20.71
CA SER A 41 -1.20 13.61 21.04
C SER A 41 -0.28 13.87 19.85
N LEU A 42 0.99 14.20 20.11
CA LEU A 42 2.01 14.28 19.06
C LEU A 42 2.82 13.00 19.04
N ALA A 43 3.06 12.46 17.85
CA ALA A 43 3.94 11.31 17.64
C ALA A 43 4.85 11.54 16.43
N GLU A 44 6.08 11.06 16.50
CA GLU A 44 7.02 11.02 15.39
C GLU A 44 7.43 9.57 15.15
N ILE A 45 7.38 9.12 13.88
CA ILE A 45 7.81 7.79 13.47
C ILE A 45 8.83 7.97 12.35
N ASP A 46 10.04 7.44 12.57
CA ASP A 46 11.17 7.61 11.65
C ASP A 46 11.66 6.25 11.14
N GLU A 47 11.82 6.13 9.81
CA GLU A 47 12.33 4.91 9.16
C GLU A 47 13.74 4.54 9.61
N THR A 48 14.48 5.45 10.24
CA THR A 48 15.83 5.23 10.77
C THR A 48 15.84 4.84 12.24
N SER A 49 14.69 4.85 12.94
CA SER A 49 14.58 4.44 14.33
C SER A 49 14.82 2.94 14.49
N THR A 50 15.60 2.57 15.50
CA THR A 50 15.82 1.18 15.88
C THR A 50 14.81 0.67 16.92
N ALA A 51 13.95 1.56 17.42
CA ALA A 51 12.86 1.23 18.35
C ALA A 51 11.53 1.08 17.59
N THR A 52 10.70 0.15 18.04
CA THR A 52 9.32 0.06 17.59
C THR A 52 8.57 1.32 18.01
N PRO A 53 7.70 1.88 17.14
CA PRO A 53 6.87 3.03 17.50
C PRO A 53 6.06 2.77 18.78
N GLU A 54 5.88 3.77 19.62
CA GLU A 54 5.04 3.68 20.82
C GLU A 54 3.56 3.76 20.45
N ALA A 55 2.71 3.07 21.22
CA ALA A 55 1.27 3.16 21.07
C ALA A 55 0.76 4.51 21.57
N VAL A 56 -0.01 5.21 20.74
CA VAL A 56 -0.55 6.55 21.04
C VAL A 56 -1.95 6.66 20.42
N ASN A 57 -2.93 7.08 21.20
CA ASN A 57 -4.29 7.30 20.73
C ASN A 57 -4.48 8.75 20.28
N ASN A 58 -5.39 8.96 19.32
CA ASN A 58 -5.77 10.27 18.77
C ASN A 58 -4.54 11.13 18.49
N ALA A 59 -3.67 10.62 17.63
CA ALA A 59 -2.37 11.25 17.36
C ALA A 59 -2.40 12.12 16.10
N TYR A 60 -1.65 13.22 16.15
CA TYR A 60 -1.04 13.87 15.00
C TYR A 60 0.34 13.26 14.83
N VAL A 61 0.50 12.48 13.79
CA VAL A 61 1.72 11.71 13.53
C VAL A 61 2.52 12.38 12.42
N THR A 62 3.79 12.63 12.69
CA THR A 62 4.79 12.99 11.66
C THR A 62 5.57 11.72 11.30
N VAL A 63 5.52 11.33 10.04
CA VAL A 63 6.22 10.13 9.52
C VAL A 63 7.38 10.56 8.64
N LYS A 64 8.59 10.23 9.03
CA LYS A 64 9.81 10.43 8.25
C LYS A 64 10.13 9.16 7.46
N ARG A 65 9.72 9.14 6.21
CA ARG A 65 9.87 8.01 5.29
C ARG A 65 10.10 8.48 3.87
N THR A 66 11.24 8.11 3.31
CA THR A 66 11.57 8.47 1.92
C THR A 66 10.96 7.47 0.94
N ILE A 67 10.10 7.97 0.03
CA ILE A 67 9.53 7.24 -1.09
C ILE A 67 9.89 8.03 -2.35
N ASN A 68 10.64 7.42 -3.26
CA ASN A 68 11.08 8.08 -4.50
C ASN A 68 9.93 8.11 -5.50
N ALA A 69 9.89 9.18 -6.30
CA ALA A 69 8.93 9.30 -7.41
C ALA A 69 9.14 8.19 -8.45
N ASP A 70 8.05 7.72 -9.02
CA ASP A 70 8.00 6.75 -10.11
C ASP A 70 8.65 5.39 -9.82
N GLU A 71 8.97 5.11 -8.55
CA GLU A 71 9.49 3.83 -8.11
C GLU A 71 8.49 3.09 -7.21
N TRP A 72 8.36 1.78 -7.42
CA TRP A 72 7.66 0.94 -6.46
C TRP A 72 8.50 0.79 -5.19
N SER A 73 7.88 1.04 -4.07
CA SER A 73 8.44 0.87 -2.73
C SER A 73 7.47 0.07 -1.86
N THR A 74 7.89 -0.33 -0.68
CA THR A 74 7.01 -0.96 0.31
C THR A 74 6.71 0.01 1.44
N LEU A 75 5.52 -0.05 2.00
CA LEU A 75 5.08 0.77 3.13
C LEU A 75 4.33 -0.11 4.13
N CYS A 76 4.68 0.01 5.41
CA CYS A 76 3.94 -0.60 6.51
C CYS A 76 3.84 0.39 7.66
N LEU A 77 2.61 0.75 8.04
CA LEU A 77 2.34 1.74 9.08
C LEU A 77 1.63 1.09 10.28
N PRO A 78 1.93 1.52 11.52
CA PRO A 78 1.27 1.03 12.72
C PRO A 78 -0.09 1.69 12.99
N PHE A 79 -0.65 2.38 12.00
CA PHE A 79 -1.95 3.06 12.04
C PHE A 79 -2.62 3.00 10.68
N ALA A 80 -3.95 3.15 10.66
CA ALA A 80 -4.75 3.17 9.44
C ALA A 80 -4.81 4.58 8.85
N MET A 81 -4.98 4.68 7.53
CA MET A 81 -5.25 5.92 6.81
C MET A 81 -6.48 5.78 5.93
N SER A 82 -7.37 6.75 6.00
CA SER A 82 -8.51 6.86 5.09
C SER A 82 -8.06 7.18 3.66
N VAL A 83 -8.96 7.07 2.69
CA VAL A 83 -8.71 7.45 1.30
C VAL A 83 -8.24 8.91 1.20
N GLU A 84 -8.89 9.80 1.91
CA GLU A 84 -8.56 11.23 1.94
C GLU A 84 -7.17 11.49 2.56
N GLN A 85 -6.83 10.79 3.64
CA GLN A 85 -5.51 10.89 4.26
C GLN A 85 -4.40 10.36 3.33
N VAL A 86 -4.68 9.28 2.59
CA VAL A 86 -3.74 8.71 1.61
C VAL A 86 -3.49 9.69 0.47
N THR A 87 -4.54 10.27 -0.11
CA THR A 87 -4.41 11.25 -1.20
C THR A 87 -3.74 12.55 -0.74
N THR A 88 -4.02 12.99 0.48
CA THR A 88 -3.36 14.16 1.09
C THR A 88 -1.86 13.94 1.29
N ALA A 89 -1.46 12.75 1.76
CA ALA A 89 -0.07 12.44 2.07
C ALA A 89 0.77 12.12 0.82
N PHE A 90 0.18 11.49 -0.20
CA PHE A 90 0.92 10.89 -1.32
C PHE A 90 0.50 11.40 -2.71
N GLY A 91 -0.55 12.23 -2.79
CA GLY A 91 -1.09 12.77 -4.04
C GLY A 91 -2.23 11.92 -4.63
N GLU A 92 -3.00 12.54 -5.51
CA GLU A 92 -4.18 11.91 -6.16
C GLU A 92 -3.79 10.70 -7.05
N ASP A 93 -2.60 10.73 -7.64
CA ASP A 93 -2.10 9.69 -8.55
C ASP A 93 -1.37 8.54 -7.83
N VAL A 94 -1.43 8.49 -6.50
CA VAL A 94 -0.78 7.44 -5.73
C VAL A 94 -1.32 6.06 -6.12
N LYS A 95 -0.40 5.12 -6.36
CA LYS A 95 -0.71 3.71 -6.55
C LYS A 95 -0.38 2.96 -5.28
N LEU A 96 -1.39 2.36 -4.67
CA LEU A 96 -1.26 1.55 -3.46
C LEU A 96 -1.74 0.13 -3.78
N GLY A 97 -0.89 -0.87 -3.55
CA GLY A 97 -1.18 -2.26 -3.88
C GLY A 97 -1.19 -3.16 -2.66
N ASP A 98 -2.31 -3.86 -2.47
CA ASP A 98 -2.46 -4.92 -1.47
C ASP A 98 -1.99 -6.25 -2.07
N PHE A 99 -1.21 -7.01 -1.32
CA PHE A 99 -0.65 -8.27 -1.80
C PHE A 99 -1.74 -9.32 -2.01
N ALA A 100 -1.93 -9.75 -3.25
CA ALA A 100 -2.91 -10.76 -3.66
C ALA A 100 -2.33 -12.17 -3.81
N GLY A 101 -1.00 -12.32 -3.65
CA GLY A 101 -0.30 -13.59 -3.79
C GLY A 101 0.70 -13.59 -4.93
N CYS A 102 1.18 -14.75 -5.31
CA CYS A 102 2.03 -14.88 -6.49
C CYS A 102 1.59 -16.06 -7.38
N GLU A 103 1.94 -15.94 -8.65
CA GLU A 103 1.77 -16.98 -9.66
C GLU A 103 3.14 -17.39 -10.17
N VAL A 104 3.36 -18.70 -10.28
CA VAL A 104 4.64 -19.26 -10.75
C VAL A 104 4.43 -19.93 -12.10
N ASN A 105 5.23 -19.54 -13.08
CA ASN A 105 5.23 -20.11 -14.42
C ASN A 105 6.67 -20.40 -14.85
N GLY A 106 7.11 -21.62 -14.63
CA GLY A 106 8.51 -22.02 -14.83
C GLY A 106 9.45 -21.32 -13.84
N ASP A 107 10.43 -20.59 -14.37
CA ASP A 107 11.39 -19.77 -13.62
C ASP A 107 10.91 -18.33 -13.38
N HIS A 108 9.72 -17.98 -13.89
CA HIS A 108 9.12 -16.67 -13.75
C HIS A 108 8.07 -16.65 -12.63
N ILE A 109 8.16 -15.67 -11.77
CA ILE A 109 7.23 -15.43 -10.67
C ILE A 109 6.56 -14.08 -10.90
N THR A 110 5.24 -14.05 -10.82
CA THR A 110 4.49 -12.81 -10.87
C THR A 110 3.89 -12.53 -9.49
N ALA A 111 4.41 -11.54 -8.79
CA ALA A 111 3.81 -11.03 -7.57
C ALA A 111 2.62 -10.15 -7.91
N LYS A 112 1.44 -10.51 -7.41
CA LYS A 112 0.15 -9.86 -7.72
C LYS A 112 -0.26 -8.93 -6.61
N PHE A 113 -0.74 -7.75 -6.99
CA PHE A 113 -1.22 -6.73 -6.08
C PHE A 113 -2.53 -6.14 -6.59
N ASP A 114 -3.55 -6.16 -5.76
CA ASP A 114 -4.83 -5.50 -6.02
C ASP A 114 -4.75 -4.04 -5.61
N LYS A 115 -5.40 -3.15 -6.36
CA LYS A 115 -5.46 -1.73 -6.03
C LYS A 115 -6.11 -1.55 -4.65
N ALA A 116 -5.43 -0.82 -3.78
CA ALA A 116 -5.97 -0.31 -2.55
C ALA A 116 -6.10 1.22 -2.62
N THR A 117 -6.99 1.79 -1.83
CA THR A 117 -7.21 3.25 -1.73
C THR A 117 -7.03 3.79 -0.33
N SER A 118 -7.01 2.92 0.67
CA SER A 118 -6.79 3.21 2.09
C SER A 118 -5.73 2.28 2.65
N ILE A 119 -5.17 2.62 3.78
CA ILE A 119 -4.16 1.82 4.49
C ILE A 119 -4.78 1.27 5.76
N ALA A 120 -4.71 -0.04 5.97
CA ALA A 120 -5.02 -0.66 7.25
C ALA A 120 -3.77 -0.63 8.15
N ALA A 121 -3.97 -0.48 9.45
CA ALA A 121 -2.89 -0.57 10.42
C ALA A 121 -2.23 -1.95 10.38
N ASN A 122 -0.91 -2.01 10.52
CA ASN A 122 -0.14 -3.25 10.58
C ASN A 122 -0.33 -4.17 9.36
N HIS A 123 -0.56 -3.55 8.20
CA HIS A 123 -0.72 -4.25 6.93
C HIS A 123 0.26 -3.68 5.92
N PRO A 124 1.18 -4.47 5.35
CA PRO A 124 2.15 -3.98 4.40
C PRO A 124 1.54 -3.83 3.00
N TYR A 125 1.89 -2.75 2.32
CA TYR A 125 1.50 -2.43 0.94
C TYR A 125 2.71 -2.17 0.07
N ILE A 126 2.56 -2.31 -1.27
CA ILE A 126 3.44 -1.62 -2.20
C ILE A 126 2.85 -0.25 -2.51
N ILE A 127 3.73 0.73 -2.72
CA ILE A 127 3.34 2.11 -3.00
C ILE A 127 4.21 2.69 -4.11
N LYS A 128 3.58 3.47 -4.99
CA LYS A 128 4.25 4.28 -5.99
C LYS A 128 3.63 5.67 -6.01
N VAL A 129 4.46 6.68 -5.96
CA VAL A 129 4.08 8.11 -5.92
C VAL A 129 4.60 8.82 -7.18
N SER A 130 3.92 9.87 -7.63
CA SER A 130 4.35 10.71 -8.77
C SER A 130 5.36 11.78 -8.36
N THR A 131 5.39 12.14 -7.09
CA THR A 131 6.33 13.11 -6.50
C THR A 131 6.99 12.48 -5.29
N SER A 132 8.32 12.63 -5.16
CA SER A 132 9.05 12.08 -4.01
C SER A 132 8.55 12.64 -2.69
N VAL A 133 8.37 11.76 -1.73
CA VAL A 133 7.95 12.08 -0.36
C VAL A 133 9.12 11.77 0.57
N SER A 134 9.49 12.70 1.45
CA SER A 134 10.49 12.47 2.50
C SER A 134 9.86 12.43 3.90
N GLU A 135 8.74 13.13 4.05
CA GLU A 135 7.98 13.25 5.28
C GLU A 135 6.51 13.50 4.95
N PHE A 136 5.61 12.99 5.76
CA PHE A 136 4.17 13.31 5.70
C PHE A 136 3.56 13.30 7.09
N THR A 137 2.40 13.95 7.23
CA THR A 137 1.67 14.03 8.50
C THR A 137 0.27 13.44 8.36
N VAL A 138 -0.22 12.82 9.43
CA VAL A 138 -1.58 12.28 9.50
C VAL A 138 -2.17 12.62 10.87
N GLU A 139 -3.42 13.07 10.90
CA GLU A 139 -4.10 13.48 12.12
C GLU A 139 -5.27 12.55 12.45
N GLY A 140 -5.57 12.42 13.75
CA GLY A 140 -6.72 11.67 14.23
C GLY A 140 -6.58 10.16 14.05
N VAL A 141 -5.36 9.65 14.18
CA VAL A 141 -5.07 8.22 14.07
C VAL A 141 -4.61 7.62 15.39
N ASP A 142 -4.89 6.34 15.58
CA ASP A 142 -4.38 5.57 16.70
C ASP A 142 -3.17 4.76 16.23
N VAL A 143 -2.00 5.03 16.81
CA VAL A 143 -0.76 4.28 16.58
C VAL A 143 -0.78 3.05 17.46
N VAL A 144 -0.89 1.86 16.88
CA VAL A 144 -0.97 0.59 17.60
C VAL A 144 -0.07 -0.44 16.91
N PRO A 145 1.25 -0.42 17.18
CA PRO A 145 2.18 -1.35 16.53
C PRO A 145 1.87 -2.80 16.89
N ALA A 146 1.77 -3.65 15.89
CA ALA A 146 1.58 -5.09 16.02
C ALA A 146 2.32 -5.85 14.91
N ALA A 147 2.36 -7.17 14.99
CA ALA A 147 2.91 -8.00 13.93
C ALA A 147 2.13 -7.74 12.62
N ALA A 148 2.88 -7.52 11.55
CA ALA A 148 2.35 -7.15 10.24
C ALA A 148 2.73 -8.22 9.22
N GLU A 149 1.78 -9.06 8.83
CA GLU A 149 2.01 -10.10 7.82
C GLU A 149 0.74 -10.37 7.03
N VAL A 150 0.85 -10.41 5.71
CA VAL A 150 -0.19 -10.86 4.79
C VAL A 150 0.24 -12.19 4.18
N LYS A 151 -0.58 -13.21 4.35
CA LYS A 151 -0.35 -14.56 3.82
C LYS A 151 -1.31 -14.86 2.69
N LYS A 152 -0.79 -15.42 1.60
CA LYS A 152 -1.56 -15.81 0.42
C LYS A 152 -1.07 -17.13 -0.15
N ASN A 153 -1.93 -17.76 -0.96
CA ASN A 153 -1.63 -19.04 -1.62
C ASN A 153 -1.26 -20.16 -0.63
N GLU A 154 -1.93 -20.21 0.50
CA GLU A 154 -1.72 -21.25 1.50
C GLU A 154 -2.20 -22.60 0.94
N SER A 155 -1.29 -23.54 0.74
CA SER A 155 -1.58 -24.90 0.30
C SER A 155 -0.47 -25.84 0.75
N GLY A 156 -0.84 -26.98 1.34
CA GLY A 156 0.12 -28.01 1.75
C GLY A 156 1.17 -27.53 2.75
N GLY A 157 0.84 -26.55 3.63
CA GLY A 157 1.75 -25.96 4.60
C GLY A 157 2.70 -24.91 4.04
N LYS A 158 2.52 -24.50 2.78
CA LYS A 158 3.29 -23.48 2.10
C LYS A 158 2.46 -22.24 1.90
N CYS A 159 3.04 -21.07 2.08
CA CYS A 159 2.38 -19.79 1.83
C CYS A 159 3.35 -18.73 1.33
N ASN A 160 2.82 -17.74 0.65
CA ASN A 160 3.55 -16.55 0.27
C ASN A 160 3.22 -15.46 1.28
N SER A 161 4.25 -14.87 1.88
CA SER A 161 4.11 -13.85 2.91
C SER A 161 4.66 -12.52 2.45
N PHE A 162 3.92 -11.45 2.74
CA PHE A 162 4.40 -10.08 2.71
C PHE A 162 4.44 -9.56 4.15
N ILE A 163 5.62 -9.28 4.67
CA ILE A 163 5.88 -9.04 6.10
C ILE A 163 6.34 -7.59 6.28
N GLY A 164 5.64 -6.87 7.17
CA GLY A 164 5.99 -5.50 7.53
C GLY A 164 7.08 -5.42 8.59
N ASN A 165 7.84 -4.33 8.57
CA ASN A 165 8.89 -4.02 9.52
C ASN A 165 8.82 -2.55 9.93
N TYR A 166 8.90 -2.26 11.24
CA TYR A 166 8.87 -0.90 11.77
C TYR A 166 10.23 -0.34 12.15
N VAL A 167 11.23 -1.21 12.31
CA VAL A 167 12.53 -0.82 12.89
C VAL A 167 13.62 -0.79 11.83
N ASN A 168 14.56 0.13 11.99
CA ASN A 168 15.76 0.18 11.19
C ASN A 168 16.78 -0.89 11.63
N GLY A 169 17.49 -1.43 10.64
CA GLY A 169 18.59 -2.36 10.89
C GLY A 169 18.18 -3.83 10.93
N LEU A 170 16.90 -4.15 10.60
CA LEU A 170 16.48 -5.55 10.42
C LEU A 170 17.38 -6.21 9.36
N THR A 171 18.05 -7.29 9.74
CA THR A 171 18.83 -8.12 8.80
C THR A 171 17.89 -9.15 8.18
N LEU A 172 17.78 -9.14 6.87
CA LEU A 172 16.97 -10.09 6.11
C LEU A 172 17.72 -11.42 5.95
N ASP A 173 17.04 -12.53 6.23
CA ASP A 173 17.55 -13.87 6.00
C ASP A 173 17.96 -14.08 4.53
N ASP A 174 18.84 -15.01 4.27
CA ASP A 174 19.22 -15.44 2.92
C ASP A 174 17.99 -15.93 2.15
N GLY A 175 17.89 -15.54 0.87
CA GLY A 175 16.75 -15.86 0.01
C GLY A 175 15.49 -15.02 0.24
N THR A 176 15.45 -14.15 1.25
CA THR A 176 14.35 -13.21 1.44
C THR A 176 14.32 -12.16 0.32
N LEU A 177 13.15 -11.82 -0.15
CA LEU A 177 12.95 -10.85 -1.23
C LEU A 177 12.61 -9.47 -0.70
N PHE A 178 13.19 -8.45 -1.31
CA PHE A 178 12.84 -7.04 -1.05
C PHE A 178 12.73 -6.25 -2.35
N LEU A 179 12.02 -5.14 -2.28
CA LEU A 179 11.76 -4.29 -3.45
C LEU A 179 12.71 -3.07 -3.42
N TYR A 180 13.42 -2.85 -4.52
CA TYR A 180 14.28 -1.69 -4.71
C TYR A 180 14.38 -1.32 -6.20
N GLY A 181 14.20 -0.04 -6.55
CA GLY A 181 14.31 0.46 -7.92
C GLY A 181 13.40 -0.24 -8.91
N ASN A 182 12.12 -0.45 -8.57
CA ASN A 182 11.11 -1.18 -9.37
C ASN A 182 11.40 -2.68 -9.58
N SER A 183 12.36 -3.26 -8.87
CA SER A 183 12.75 -4.66 -9.03
C SER A 183 12.80 -5.38 -7.69
N PHE A 184 12.53 -6.68 -7.74
CA PHE A 184 12.77 -7.56 -6.62
C PHE A 184 14.24 -7.98 -6.57
N TRP A 185 14.78 -8.00 -5.36
CA TRP A 185 16.13 -8.41 -5.05
C TRP A 185 16.13 -9.50 -3.98
N PHE A 186 17.08 -10.42 -4.07
CA PHE A 186 17.29 -11.44 -3.04
C PHE A 186 18.29 -10.95 -2.00
N SER A 187 17.96 -11.14 -0.74
CA SER A 187 18.92 -10.98 0.35
C SER A 187 19.93 -12.13 0.31
N ASN A 188 21.19 -11.81 0.60
CA ASN A 188 22.27 -12.78 0.83
C ASN A 188 22.55 -13.01 2.32
N GLY A 189 21.57 -12.75 3.18
CA GLY A 189 21.70 -12.85 4.64
C GLY A 189 22.36 -11.65 5.32
N ASN A 190 22.84 -10.66 4.55
CA ASN A 190 23.51 -9.45 5.08
C ASN A 190 22.75 -8.15 4.78
N THR A 191 21.66 -8.23 4.02
CA THR A 191 20.86 -7.07 3.66
C THR A 191 20.17 -6.48 4.88
N LYS A 192 20.41 -5.19 5.15
CA LYS A 192 19.76 -4.45 6.23
C LYS A 192 18.62 -3.59 5.68
N MET A 193 17.48 -3.71 6.31
CA MET A 193 16.26 -2.97 5.94
C MET A 193 16.02 -1.84 6.94
N LYS A 194 15.62 -0.68 6.42
CA LYS A 194 15.10 0.42 7.24
C LYS A 194 13.69 0.12 7.74
N GLY A 195 13.22 0.90 8.70
CA GLY A 195 11.85 0.80 9.22
C GLY A 195 10.76 1.21 8.22
N LEU A 196 9.52 0.96 8.59
CA LEU A 196 8.31 1.33 7.84
C LEU A 196 8.25 0.71 6.43
N ARG A 197 8.87 -0.46 6.26
CA ARG A 197 8.97 -1.19 4.99
C ARG A 197 8.40 -2.59 5.13
N GLY A 198 8.35 -3.32 4.02
CA GLY A 198 8.04 -4.73 4.01
C GLY A 198 8.95 -5.53 3.11
N TYR A 199 9.00 -6.82 3.36
CA TYR A 199 9.76 -7.81 2.60
C TYR A 199 8.91 -9.06 2.34
N PHE A 200 9.35 -9.90 1.43
CA PHE A 200 8.56 -11.03 0.98
C PHE A 200 9.29 -12.35 1.22
N LYS A 201 8.52 -13.36 1.61
CA LYS A 201 8.93 -14.76 1.62
C LYS A 201 7.96 -15.52 0.74
N PHE A 202 8.41 -15.95 -0.44
CA PHE A 202 7.59 -16.74 -1.34
C PHE A 202 7.96 -18.21 -1.18
N ASP A 203 7.03 -19.02 -0.77
CA ASP A 203 7.17 -20.47 -0.68
C ASP A 203 6.23 -21.13 -1.71
N ALA A 204 6.54 -20.91 -2.98
CA ALA A 204 5.81 -21.56 -4.05
C ALA A 204 6.16 -23.04 -4.10
N ALA A 205 5.13 -23.89 -4.19
CA ALA A 205 5.27 -25.32 -4.22
C ALA A 205 6.27 -25.81 -5.29
N GLY A 206 7.43 -26.30 -4.86
CA GLY A 206 8.39 -27.00 -5.72
C GLY A 206 9.37 -26.12 -6.49
N VAL A 207 9.40 -24.80 -6.27
CA VAL A 207 10.38 -23.92 -6.89
C VAL A 207 11.40 -23.50 -5.85
N SER A 208 12.65 -23.96 -6.00
CA SER A 208 13.77 -23.37 -5.29
C SER A 208 14.07 -22.02 -5.96
N TYR A 209 13.78 -20.91 -5.25
CA TYR A 209 14.20 -19.60 -5.73
C TYR A 209 15.72 -19.57 -5.80
N SER A 210 16.23 -19.28 -6.96
CA SER A 210 17.64 -18.93 -7.14
C SER A 210 17.74 -17.45 -7.50
N SER A 211 18.91 -16.88 -7.33
CA SER A 211 19.22 -15.52 -7.78
C SER A 211 18.98 -15.28 -9.30
N SER A 212 18.67 -16.34 -10.06
CA SER A 212 18.31 -16.31 -11.47
C SER A 212 16.80 -16.27 -11.74
N SER A 213 15.95 -16.45 -10.72
CA SER A 213 14.50 -16.37 -10.89
C SER A 213 14.09 -14.95 -11.26
N ARG A 214 13.22 -14.84 -12.27
CA ARG A 214 12.68 -13.54 -12.72
C ARG A 214 11.40 -13.26 -11.96
N ILE A 215 11.33 -12.13 -11.24
CA ILE A 215 10.15 -11.74 -10.49
C ILE A 215 9.62 -10.42 -11.05
N SER A 216 8.34 -10.41 -11.45
CA SER A 216 7.64 -9.22 -11.93
C SER A 216 6.53 -8.81 -10.98
N ILE A 217 6.15 -7.53 -11.05
CA ILE A 217 4.99 -6.97 -10.35
C ILE A 217 3.83 -6.95 -11.33
N GLN A 218 2.70 -7.52 -10.95
CA GLN A 218 1.41 -7.29 -11.57
C GLN A 218 0.56 -6.47 -10.62
N TYR A 219 0.24 -5.25 -11.01
CA TYR A 219 -0.65 -4.36 -10.28
C TYR A 219 -1.97 -4.27 -11.04
N ASP A 220 -3.05 -4.71 -10.40
CA ASP A 220 -4.39 -4.67 -10.99
C ASP A 220 -5.11 -3.38 -10.55
N GLU A 221 -5.36 -2.50 -11.52
CA GLU A 221 -6.09 -1.25 -11.31
C GLU A 221 -7.62 -1.44 -11.30
N ALA A 222 -8.10 -2.66 -11.54
CA ALA A 222 -9.53 -2.94 -11.54
C ALA A 222 -10.11 -2.76 -10.13
N THR A 223 -10.81 -1.65 -9.95
CA THR A 223 -11.59 -1.39 -8.75
C THR A 223 -12.75 -2.35 -8.67
N GLY A 224 -12.66 -3.34 -7.79
CA GLY A 224 -13.81 -3.91 -7.09
C GLY A 224 -14.99 -4.43 -7.89
N ILE A 225 -14.74 -5.20 -8.96
CA ILE A 225 -15.60 -6.33 -9.28
C ILE A 225 -14.73 -7.54 -8.99
N SER A 226 -14.89 -8.12 -7.82
CA SER A 226 -14.42 -9.48 -7.58
C SER A 226 -15.05 -10.31 -8.68
N ASP A 227 -14.22 -10.75 -9.65
CA ASP A 227 -14.56 -11.89 -10.46
C ASP A 227 -14.81 -13.03 -9.47
N THR A 228 -16.10 -13.23 -9.14
CA THR A 228 -16.51 -14.54 -8.69
C THR A 228 -15.99 -15.45 -9.80
N LYS A 229 -14.98 -16.28 -9.47
CA LYS A 229 -14.56 -17.40 -10.29
C LYS A 229 -15.81 -18.17 -10.64
N ARG A 230 -16.46 -17.79 -11.74
CA ARG A 230 -17.36 -18.69 -12.42
C ARG A 230 -16.44 -19.75 -13.01
N GLU A 231 -16.47 -20.93 -12.41
CA GLU A 231 -15.96 -22.12 -13.07
C GLU A 231 -16.47 -22.09 -14.51
N VAL A 232 -15.53 -21.94 -15.43
CA VAL A 232 -15.81 -22.03 -16.85
C VAL A 232 -16.04 -23.50 -17.13
N THR A 233 -17.26 -23.96 -16.88
CA THR A 233 -17.74 -25.19 -17.51
C THR A 233 -17.61 -24.98 -19.03
N ALA A 234 -17.06 -25.96 -19.72
CA ALA A 234 -16.83 -25.98 -21.16
C ALA A 234 -18.15 -25.85 -21.93
N GLY A 235 -18.66 -24.61 -22.11
CA GLY A 235 -19.96 -24.30 -22.68
C GLY A 235 -20.31 -22.84 -22.68
N GLY A 236 -19.31 -21.94 -22.87
CA GLY A 236 -19.53 -20.49 -22.87
C GLY A 236 -20.54 -20.06 -23.92
N ARG A 237 -21.57 -19.31 -23.51
CA ARG A 237 -22.61 -18.75 -24.38
C ARG A 237 -22.02 -17.67 -25.29
N TYR A 238 -22.50 -17.60 -26.52
CA TYR A 238 -22.15 -16.57 -27.46
C TYR A 238 -23.12 -15.38 -27.33
N TYR A 239 -22.60 -14.17 -27.43
CA TYR A 239 -23.37 -12.94 -27.47
C TYR A 239 -23.01 -12.15 -28.72
N ASN A 240 -24.00 -11.58 -29.39
CA ASN A 240 -23.77 -10.65 -30.49
C ASN A 240 -23.26 -9.30 -29.98
N LEU A 241 -22.90 -8.39 -30.87
CA LEU A 241 -22.38 -7.06 -30.49
C LEU A 241 -23.43 -6.16 -29.81
N SER A 242 -24.71 -6.53 -29.85
CA SER A 242 -25.81 -5.88 -29.14
C SER A 242 -26.07 -6.49 -27.75
N GLY A 243 -25.23 -7.45 -27.30
CA GLY A 243 -25.36 -8.08 -26.00
C GLY A 243 -26.42 -9.18 -25.89
N GLN A 244 -27.06 -9.58 -27.00
CA GLN A 244 -28.07 -10.65 -27.01
C GLN A 244 -27.36 -12.01 -27.10
N GLN A 245 -27.86 -12.98 -26.33
CA GLN A 245 -27.36 -14.37 -26.38
C GLN A 245 -27.74 -15.01 -27.73
N VAL A 246 -26.80 -15.76 -28.30
CA VAL A 246 -26.96 -16.49 -29.58
C VAL A 246 -26.60 -17.94 -29.32
N ASP A 247 -27.63 -18.83 -29.40
CA ASP A 247 -27.44 -20.25 -29.11
C ASP A 247 -26.76 -21.01 -30.26
N THR A 248 -26.96 -20.57 -31.49
CA THR A 248 -26.34 -21.12 -32.71
C THR A 248 -25.66 -20.00 -33.50
N PRO A 249 -24.40 -19.65 -33.16
CA PRO A 249 -23.71 -18.57 -33.85
C PRO A 249 -23.37 -18.98 -35.29
N THR A 250 -23.73 -18.11 -36.25
CA THR A 250 -23.38 -18.21 -37.66
C THR A 250 -22.13 -17.40 -37.96
N LYS A 251 -21.68 -17.35 -39.22
CA LYS A 251 -20.53 -16.50 -39.61
C LYS A 251 -20.67 -15.06 -39.10
N GLY A 252 -19.72 -14.62 -38.28
CA GLY A 252 -19.78 -13.27 -37.69
C GLY A 252 -18.85 -13.06 -36.50
N ILE A 253 -19.04 -11.90 -35.83
CA ILE A 253 -18.25 -11.51 -34.65
C ILE A 253 -19.17 -11.63 -33.42
N TYR A 254 -18.68 -12.34 -32.42
CA TYR A 254 -19.39 -12.61 -31.14
C TYR A 254 -18.46 -12.34 -29.96
N VAL A 255 -19.07 -12.21 -28.78
CA VAL A 255 -18.37 -12.21 -27.49
C VAL A 255 -18.66 -13.55 -26.81
N ARG A 256 -17.62 -14.27 -26.39
CA ARG A 256 -17.70 -15.50 -25.60
C ARG A 256 -16.71 -15.43 -24.45
N ASN A 257 -17.20 -15.61 -23.23
CA ASN A 257 -16.37 -15.51 -22.01
C ASN A 257 -15.59 -14.17 -21.94
N GLY A 258 -16.24 -13.06 -22.30
CA GLY A 258 -15.62 -11.73 -22.31
C GLY A 258 -14.60 -11.47 -23.41
N LYS A 259 -14.36 -12.44 -24.33
CA LYS A 259 -13.41 -12.30 -25.44
C LYS A 259 -14.11 -12.24 -26.79
N LYS A 260 -13.57 -11.44 -27.72
CA LYS A 260 -14.02 -11.38 -29.12
C LYS A 260 -13.70 -12.71 -29.81
N VAL A 261 -14.70 -13.33 -30.42
CA VAL A 261 -14.59 -14.55 -31.22
C VAL A 261 -15.11 -14.27 -32.63
N ILE A 262 -14.37 -14.71 -33.64
CA ILE A 262 -14.76 -14.60 -35.04
C ILE A 262 -15.09 -16.02 -35.55
N ILE A 263 -16.33 -16.22 -35.96
CA ILE A 263 -16.77 -17.45 -36.62
C ILE A 263 -16.72 -17.22 -38.14
N LYS A 264 -15.96 -18.04 -38.83
CA LYS A 264 -15.71 -17.96 -40.28
C LYS A 264 -16.73 -18.78 -41.07
#